data_60cacd807eef737bd38bb736d40ef034
#
_entry.id   60cacd807eef737bd38bb736d40ef034
#
_cell.length_a   1.000
_cell.length_b   1.000
_cell.length_c   1.000
_cell.angle_alpha   90.00
_cell.angle_beta   90.00
_cell.angle_gamma   90.00
#
_symmetry.space_group_name_H-M   'P 1'
#
loop_
_entity.id
_entity.type
_entity.pdbx_description
1 polymer ?
#
loop_
_entity_poly.entity_id
_entity_poly.type
_entity_poly.pdbx_seq_one_letter_code
_entity_poly.pdbx_strand_id
1 'polypeptide(L)'
;MTARFVSIELAPLLRPELTPCTKLVAIGLQIDQHLDEKLLRSPSRLRRRLGPSRTTIRKALDILAAAYSELVPPGLSQLFHLKVAVPEELITDKSIPATARVLYCILCGLRQLGMYKTLSSFAGIAEVVGVQARTVRQAVLHLVQAGWLAISQKHKHAPIRFSFPDPVKARQQAERRRAEQVLAKNQVIGETLARVWCDTLVDSNSYHDDCYPEFLINPDTNQLLQADRYYPDHKVIIEFQGPQHDGATERFSEAEAEAQMKRDNIKREICRRLKIPLIELRPEDLRLKRLRKLLGKVLPLKARSKDEPVIRFLEEESRKYQVAIRSIRRRSGQVL
;
A
#
# COMPACT_ATOMS: atom_id res chain seq x y z
N MET A 1 -12.00 -9.64 6.60
CA MET A 1 -11.12 -9.29 7.74
C MET A 1 -11.76 -8.15 8.50
N THR A 2 -11.98 -8.31 9.80
CA THR A 2 -12.43 -7.23 10.69
C THR A 2 -11.24 -6.34 11.02
N ALA A 3 -11.42 -5.02 11.00
CA ALA A 3 -10.39 -4.09 11.43
C ALA A 3 -10.08 -4.33 12.92
N ARG A 4 -8.80 -4.43 13.27
CA ARG A 4 -8.37 -4.49 14.65
C ARG A 4 -8.27 -3.07 15.20
N PHE A 5 -9.03 -2.79 16.26
CA PHE A 5 -8.97 -1.51 16.96
C PHE A 5 -8.05 -1.62 18.17
N VAL A 6 -7.29 -0.56 18.39
CA VAL A 6 -6.43 -0.40 19.57
C VAL A 6 -6.86 0.82 20.35
N SER A 7 -6.82 0.73 21.69
CA SER A 7 -7.15 1.82 22.58
C SER A 7 -5.91 2.66 22.84
N ILE A 8 -5.98 3.97 22.54
CA ILE A 8 -4.86 4.91 22.67
C ILE A 8 -5.23 6.02 23.65
N GLU A 9 -4.38 6.25 24.64
CA GLU A 9 -4.46 7.43 25.52
C GLU A 9 -3.93 8.66 24.81
N LEU A 10 -4.68 9.75 24.86
CA LEU A 10 -4.32 10.98 24.15
C LEU A 10 -3.29 11.84 24.86
N ALA A 11 -3.10 11.68 26.19
CA ALA A 11 -2.17 12.50 26.97
C ALA A 11 -0.80 12.71 26.31
N PRO A 12 -0.05 11.68 25.86
CA PRO A 12 1.23 11.91 25.23
C PRO A 12 1.13 12.66 23.89
N LEU A 13 -0.03 12.56 23.21
CA LEU A 13 -0.21 13.13 21.87
C LEU A 13 -0.50 14.62 21.90
N LEU A 14 -0.99 15.12 23.01
CA LEU A 14 -1.36 16.53 23.22
C LEU A 14 -0.20 17.37 23.74
N ARG A 15 0.96 16.79 24.03
CA ARG A 15 2.16 17.50 24.48
C ARG A 15 2.81 18.22 23.31
N PRO A 16 2.84 19.57 23.29
CA PRO A 16 3.38 20.34 22.17
C PRO A 16 4.88 20.16 21.99
N GLU A 17 5.62 19.90 23.08
CA GLU A 17 7.06 19.69 23.09
C GLU A 17 7.49 18.35 22.42
N LEU A 18 6.57 17.39 22.26
CA LEU A 18 6.88 16.11 21.66
C LEU A 18 6.74 16.17 20.13
N THR A 19 7.77 15.65 19.44
CA THR A 19 7.72 15.55 17.98
C THR A 19 6.67 14.52 17.52
N PRO A 20 6.14 14.61 16.29
CA PRO A 20 5.22 13.61 15.75
C PRO A 20 5.77 12.18 15.80
N CYS A 21 7.07 12.01 15.59
CA CYS A 21 7.70 10.68 15.70
C CYS A 21 7.73 10.18 17.14
N THR A 22 7.99 11.04 18.13
CA THR A 22 7.96 10.69 19.55
C THR A 22 6.54 10.31 19.98
N LYS A 23 5.54 11.07 19.56
CA LYS A 23 4.11 10.78 19.78
C LYS A 23 3.71 9.43 19.15
N LEU A 24 4.18 9.14 17.95
CA LEU A 24 3.93 7.87 17.28
C LEU A 24 4.60 6.69 18.03
N VAL A 25 5.79 6.89 18.58
CA VAL A 25 6.44 5.87 19.42
C VAL A 25 5.64 5.62 20.69
N ALA A 26 5.11 6.66 21.33
CA ALA A 26 4.22 6.53 22.49
C ALA A 26 2.95 5.72 22.16
N ILE A 27 2.35 5.92 20.99
CA ILE A 27 1.25 5.07 20.50
C ILE A 27 1.71 3.61 20.36
N GLY A 28 2.87 3.36 19.75
CA GLY A 28 3.40 2.02 19.58
C GLY A 28 3.63 1.28 20.90
N LEU A 29 4.08 1.98 21.93
CA LEU A 29 4.23 1.41 23.27
C LEU A 29 2.88 1.04 23.88
N GLN A 30 1.85 1.85 23.70
CA GLN A 30 0.50 1.55 24.20
C GLN A 30 -0.14 0.35 23.49
N ILE A 31 0.06 0.20 22.18
CA ILE A 31 -0.45 -0.96 21.42
C ILE A 31 0.17 -2.27 21.94
N ASP A 32 1.43 -2.22 22.31
CA ASP A 32 2.22 -3.38 22.64
C ASP A 32 2.43 -3.58 24.16
N GLN A 33 1.65 -2.88 24.99
CA GLN A 33 1.77 -2.91 26.46
C GLN A 33 1.70 -4.31 27.10
N HIS A 34 1.21 -5.31 26.36
CA HIS A 34 1.15 -6.71 26.79
C HIS A 34 2.49 -7.45 26.70
N LEU A 35 3.52 -6.84 26.10
CA LEU A 35 4.86 -7.43 25.98
C LEU A 35 5.70 -7.08 27.22
N ASP A 36 6.73 -7.90 27.46
CA ASP A 36 7.73 -7.56 28.47
C ASP A 36 8.45 -6.24 28.09
N GLU A 37 8.95 -5.54 29.10
CA GLU A 37 9.51 -4.19 28.94
C GLU A 37 10.68 -4.14 27.95
N LYS A 38 11.52 -5.18 27.93
CA LYS A 38 12.68 -5.28 27.05
C LYS A 38 12.29 -5.40 25.58
N LEU A 39 11.26 -6.20 25.29
CA LEU A 39 10.68 -6.33 23.96
C LEU A 39 9.88 -5.07 23.57
N LEU A 40 9.12 -4.53 24.50
CA LEU A 40 8.30 -3.33 24.30
C LEU A 40 9.17 -2.15 23.84
N ARG A 41 10.32 -1.90 24.48
CA ARG A 41 11.22 -0.79 24.18
C ARG A 41 12.29 -1.11 23.12
N SER A 42 12.20 -2.22 22.40
CA SER A 42 13.15 -2.58 21.35
C SER A 42 13.08 -1.63 20.13
N PRO A 43 14.14 -0.82 19.86
CA PRO A 43 14.14 0.10 18.73
C PRO A 43 13.99 -0.59 17.37
N SER A 44 14.53 -1.80 17.23
CA SER A 44 14.45 -2.59 16.00
C SER A 44 13.02 -3.05 15.71
N ARG A 45 12.28 -3.45 16.74
CA ARG A 45 10.90 -3.87 16.66
C ARG A 45 9.99 -2.68 16.34
N LEU A 46 10.12 -1.57 17.09
CA LEU A 46 9.35 -0.35 16.88
C LEU A 46 9.60 0.21 15.46
N ARG A 47 10.84 0.18 14.96
CA ARG A 47 11.14 0.55 13.57
C ARG A 47 10.36 -0.30 12.57
N ARG A 48 10.40 -1.62 12.73
CA ARG A 48 9.66 -2.53 11.82
C ARG A 48 8.17 -2.23 11.81
N ARG A 49 7.60 -1.87 12.94
CA ARG A 49 6.18 -1.61 13.11
C ARG A 49 5.76 -0.20 12.65
N LEU A 50 6.49 0.82 13.09
CA LEU A 50 6.08 2.23 12.95
C LEU A 50 6.76 2.98 11.80
N GLY A 51 7.95 2.54 11.37
CA GLY A 51 8.68 3.11 10.25
C GLY A 51 9.85 4.06 10.56
N PRO A 52 9.86 4.88 11.65
CA PRO A 52 10.97 5.80 11.90
C PRO A 52 12.32 5.08 12.07
N SER A 53 13.43 5.79 11.86
CA SER A 53 14.78 5.24 12.00
C SER A 53 15.06 4.74 13.43
N ARG A 54 16.00 3.79 13.60
CA ARG A 54 16.43 3.33 14.94
C ARG A 54 16.92 4.47 15.83
N THR A 55 17.65 5.42 15.25
CA THR A 55 18.17 6.59 15.97
C THR A 55 17.03 7.49 16.43
N THR A 56 16.05 7.75 15.55
CA THR A 56 14.85 8.53 15.90
C THR A 56 14.06 7.87 17.04
N ILE A 57 13.91 6.54 16.98
CA ILE A 57 13.20 5.78 18.02
C ILE A 57 13.94 5.80 19.35
N ARG A 58 15.28 5.65 19.37
CA ARG A 58 16.06 5.76 20.61
C ARG A 58 15.88 7.12 21.26
N LYS A 59 16.05 8.21 20.50
CA LYS A 59 15.80 9.57 20.99
C LYS A 59 14.39 9.75 21.52
N ALA A 60 13.39 9.19 20.84
CA ALA A 60 12.00 9.23 21.28
C ALA A 60 11.78 8.50 22.60
N LEU A 61 12.39 7.31 22.78
CA LEU A 61 12.31 6.55 24.03
C LEU A 61 12.99 7.27 25.19
N ASP A 62 14.13 7.93 24.96
CA ASP A 62 14.83 8.73 25.97
C ASP A 62 13.99 9.94 26.41
N ILE A 63 13.38 10.65 25.44
CA ILE A 63 12.47 11.78 25.71
C ILE A 63 11.24 11.28 26.50
N LEU A 64 10.62 10.17 26.12
CA LEU A 64 9.45 9.64 26.80
C LEU A 64 9.79 9.16 28.22
N ALA A 65 10.97 8.59 28.45
CA ALA A 65 11.42 8.22 29.79
C ALA A 65 11.59 9.43 30.70
N ALA A 66 12.06 10.57 30.16
CA ALA A 66 12.23 11.81 30.90
C ALA A 66 10.91 12.57 31.10
N ALA A 67 9.95 12.46 30.16
CA ALA A 67 8.74 13.27 30.11
C ALA A 67 7.55 12.72 30.94
N TYR A 68 7.70 11.58 31.60
CA TYR A 68 6.59 10.93 32.33
C TYR A 68 6.23 11.62 33.66
N SER A 69 6.85 12.75 34.00
CA SER A 69 6.47 13.58 35.14
C SER A 69 5.93 14.92 34.62
N GLU A 70 4.62 15.10 34.80
CA GLU A 70 3.94 16.39 34.99
C GLU A 70 3.35 17.20 33.84
N LEU A 71 2.23 17.78 34.16
CA LEU A 71 1.45 18.94 33.68
C LEU A 71 0.55 18.72 32.45
N VAL A 72 -0.75 18.62 32.77
CA VAL A 72 -1.88 18.75 31.83
C VAL A 72 -1.99 20.21 31.38
N PRO A 73 -1.94 20.55 30.11
CA PRO A 73 -2.18 21.92 29.64
C PRO A 73 -3.56 22.39 30.03
N PRO A 74 -3.72 23.68 30.50
CA PRO A 74 -5.00 24.22 30.88
C PRO A 74 -6.01 24.13 29.72
N GLY A 75 -7.24 23.75 30.03
CA GLY A 75 -8.34 23.62 29.04
C GLY A 75 -8.38 22.30 28.24
N LEU A 76 -7.40 21.40 28.38
CA LEU A 76 -7.36 20.10 27.69
C LEU A 76 -7.52 18.89 28.64
N SER A 77 -7.87 19.10 29.92
CA SER A 77 -7.94 18.06 30.94
C SER A 77 -8.82 16.85 30.52
N GLN A 78 -9.95 17.12 29.89
CA GLN A 78 -10.86 16.05 29.42
C GLN A 78 -10.25 15.20 28.28
N LEU A 79 -9.46 15.81 27.39
CA LEU A 79 -8.77 15.08 26.33
C LEU A 79 -7.61 14.25 26.87
N PHE A 80 -6.94 14.71 27.93
CA PHE A 80 -5.77 14.05 28.50
C PHE A 80 -6.07 12.64 29.02
N HIS A 81 -7.23 12.45 29.65
CA HIS A 81 -7.65 11.16 30.22
C HIS A 81 -8.46 10.31 29.25
N LEU A 82 -8.63 10.80 28.01
CA LEU A 82 -9.44 10.13 27.02
C LEU A 82 -8.68 8.98 26.36
N LYS A 83 -9.33 7.82 26.30
CA LYS A 83 -8.92 6.69 25.47
C LYS A 83 -9.77 6.65 24.21
N VAL A 84 -9.11 6.58 23.06
CA VAL A 84 -9.78 6.50 21.76
C VAL A 84 -9.49 5.17 21.08
N ALA A 85 -10.51 4.59 20.48
CA ALA A 85 -10.34 3.41 19.63
C ALA A 85 -9.91 3.84 18.22
N VAL A 86 -8.75 3.39 17.79
CA VAL A 86 -8.21 3.69 16.46
C VAL A 86 -7.84 2.41 15.72
N PRO A 87 -7.95 2.37 14.37
CA PRO A 87 -7.54 1.21 13.58
C PRO A 87 -6.03 0.99 13.69
N GLU A 88 -5.61 -0.22 14.07
CA GLU A 88 -4.19 -0.57 14.17
C GLU A 88 -3.48 -0.45 12.82
N GLU A 89 -4.17 -0.78 11.74
CA GLU A 89 -3.67 -0.69 10.38
C GLU A 89 -3.26 0.74 10.00
N LEU A 90 -4.02 1.76 10.44
CA LEU A 90 -3.64 3.15 10.23
C LEU A 90 -2.31 3.47 10.94
N ILE A 91 -2.18 3.06 12.19
CA ILE A 91 -1.00 3.36 13.02
C ILE A 91 0.25 2.71 12.44
N THR A 92 0.11 1.53 11.89
CA THR A 92 1.23 0.76 11.30
C THR A 92 1.47 1.05 9.82
N ASP A 93 0.60 1.80 9.14
CA ASP A 93 0.77 2.17 7.72
C ASP A 93 1.90 3.18 7.53
N LYS A 94 3.06 2.70 7.10
CA LYS A 94 4.27 3.51 6.88
C LYS A 94 4.15 4.45 5.68
N SER A 95 3.18 4.25 4.79
CA SER A 95 2.93 5.16 3.67
C SER A 95 2.30 6.48 4.12
N ILE A 96 1.76 6.52 5.35
CA ILE A 96 1.15 7.70 5.96
C ILE A 96 2.16 8.37 6.90
N PRO A 97 2.42 9.69 6.75
CA PRO A 97 3.31 10.42 7.64
C PRO A 97 2.94 10.29 9.12
N ALA A 98 3.95 10.26 10.00
CA ALA A 98 3.73 10.15 11.46
C ALA A 98 2.77 11.22 11.98
N THR A 99 2.92 12.47 11.53
CA THR A 99 2.03 13.59 11.88
C THR A 99 0.57 13.30 11.56
N ALA A 100 0.30 12.69 10.40
CA ALA A 100 -1.07 12.37 9.99
C ALA A 100 -1.66 11.23 10.84
N ARG A 101 -0.88 10.20 11.15
CA ARG A 101 -1.31 9.10 12.03
C ARG A 101 -1.64 9.57 13.44
N VAL A 102 -0.79 10.42 14.01
CA VAL A 102 -1.01 11.06 15.31
C VAL A 102 -2.25 11.97 15.27
N LEU A 103 -2.36 12.81 14.24
CA LEU A 103 -3.52 13.70 14.07
C LEU A 103 -4.83 12.92 14.03
N TYR A 104 -4.89 11.77 13.36
CA TYR A 104 -6.10 10.96 13.34
C TYR A 104 -6.58 10.56 14.73
N CYS A 105 -5.66 10.13 15.62
CA CYS A 105 -6.00 9.80 16.99
C CYS A 105 -6.62 11.00 17.73
N ILE A 106 -6.03 12.19 17.56
CA ILE A 106 -6.53 13.43 18.18
C ILE A 106 -7.90 13.80 17.62
N LEU A 107 -8.11 13.70 16.30
CA LEU A 107 -9.41 13.96 15.66
C LEU A 107 -10.50 13.01 16.17
N CYS A 108 -10.17 11.74 16.42
CA CYS A 108 -11.07 10.78 17.05
C CYS A 108 -11.48 11.25 18.46
N GLY A 109 -10.52 11.74 19.25
CA GLY A 109 -10.78 12.27 20.58
C GLY A 109 -11.64 13.52 20.57
N LEU A 110 -11.31 14.49 19.74
CA LEU A 110 -12.11 15.71 19.57
C LEU A 110 -13.56 15.39 19.16
N ARG A 111 -13.74 14.41 18.27
CA ARG A 111 -15.08 13.93 17.88
C ARG A 111 -15.80 13.27 19.05
N GLN A 112 -15.13 12.40 19.82
CA GLN A 112 -15.71 11.66 20.93
C GLN A 112 -16.18 12.62 22.05
N LEU A 113 -15.46 13.72 22.27
CA LEU A 113 -15.84 14.77 23.21
C LEU A 113 -16.85 15.80 22.66
N GLY A 114 -17.28 15.64 21.41
CA GLY A 114 -18.22 16.58 20.80
C GLY A 114 -17.64 17.98 20.53
N MET A 115 -16.30 18.11 20.44
CA MET A 115 -15.61 19.39 20.18
C MET A 115 -15.72 19.83 18.71
N TYR A 116 -16.95 19.89 18.19
CA TYR A 116 -17.22 20.16 16.77
C TYR A 116 -16.80 21.57 16.34
N LYS A 117 -16.80 22.55 17.24
CA LYS A 117 -16.33 23.90 16.96
C LYS A 117 -14.83 23.89 16.62
N THR A 118 -14.02 23.19 17.42
CA THR A 118 -12.59 22.99 17.18
C THR A 118 -12.34 22.22 15.87
N LEU A 119 -13.10 21.16 15.61
CA LEU A 119 -13.03 20.37 14.38
C LEU A 119 -13.46 21.15 13.14
N SER A 120 -14.15 22.29 13.28
CA SER A 120 -14.68 23.04 12.13
C SER A 120 -13.62 23.82 11.34
N SER A 121 -12.40 23.93 11.82
CA SER A 121 -11.31 24.66 11.15
C SER A 121 -9.94 24.02 11.38
N PHE A 122 -9.04 24.18 10.39
CA PHE A 122 -7.65 23.75 10.56
C PHE A 122 -6.91 24.55 11.66
N ALA A 123 -7.28 25.80 11.86
CA ALA A 123 -6.71 26.65 12.91
C ALA A 123 -7.09 26.14 14.30
N GLY A 124 -8.37 25.85 14.55
CA GLY A 124 -8.82 25.31 15.84
C GLY A 124 -8.19 23.96 16.17
N ILE A 125 -8.01 23.08 15.16
CA ILE A 125 -7.30 21.81 15.36
C ILE A 125 -5.81 22.08 15.65
N ALA A 126 -5.20 23.01 14.94
CA ALA A 126 -3.80 23.37 15.07
C ALA A 126 -3.45 23.88 16.49
N GLU A 127 -4.33 24.66 17.07
CA GLU A 127 -4.23 25.16 18.44
C GLU A 127 -4.21 24.01 19.46
N VAL A 128 -5.10 23.03 19.33
CA VAL A 128 -5.13 21.85 20.22
C VAL A 128 -3.90 20.95 20.03
N VAL A 129 -3.45 20.76 18.79
CA VAL A 129 -2.33 19.88 18.49
C VAL A 129 -0.96 20.53 18.79
N GLY A 130 -0.91 21.85 18.92
CA GLY A 130 0.32 22.62 19.13
C GLY A 130 1.19 22.69 17.85
N VAL A 131 0.58 22.78 16.67
CA VAL A 131 1.28 22.85 15.37
C VAL A 131 0.67 23.94 14.49
N GLN A 132 1.33 24.26 13.37
CA GLN A 132 0.77 25.22 12.42
C GLN A 132 -0.44 24.65 11.65
N ALA A 133 -1.42 25.50 11.33
CA ALA A 133 -2.60 25.10 10.54
C ALA A 133 -2.24 24.48 9.17
N ARG A 134 -1.13 24.91 8.55
CA ARG A 134 -0.61 24.30 7.32
C ARG A 134 -0.23 22.84 7.53
N THR A 135 0.38 22.51 8.65
CA THR A 135 0.77 21.13 9.02
C THR A 135 -0.46 20.25 9.20
N VAL A 136 -1.49 20.77 9.89
CA VAL A 136 -2.78 20.07 10.04
C VAL A 136 -3.41 19.81 8.67
N ARG A 137 -3.45 20.81 7.80
CA ARG A 137 -4.02 20.69 6.45
C ARG A 137 -3.32 19.60 5.64
N GLN A 138 -1.97 19.57 5.64
CA GLN A 138 -1.20 18.54 4.96
C GLN A 138 -1.46 17.15 5.52
N ALA A 139 -1.47 17.01 6.85
CA ALA A 139 -1.77 15.75 7.51
C ALA A 139 -3.19 15.22 7.17
N VAL A 140 -4.19 16.11 7.17
CA VAL A 140 -5.56 15.78 6.73
C VAL A 140 -5.60 15.34 5.28
N LEU A 141 -4.88 16.01 4.37
CA LEU A 141 -4.81 15.60 2.96
C LEU A 141 -4.24 14.19 2.80
N HIS A 142 -3.18 13.83 3.53
CA HIS A 142 -2.65 12.47 3.52
C HIS A 142 -3.68 11.44 4.00
N LEU A 143 -4.42 11.73 5.08
CA LEU A 143 -5.47 10.85 5.59
C LEU A 143 -6.63 10.70 4.59
N VAL A 144 -7.01 11.77 3.92
CA VAL A 144 -8.06 11.74 2.88
C VAL A 144 -7.60 10.94 1.66
N GLN A 145 -6.38 11.17 1.19
CA GLN A 145 -5.79 10.41 0.06
C GLN A 145 -5.68 8.92 0.37
N ALA A 146 -5.32 8.59 1.60
CA ALA A 146 -5.26 7.20 2.07
C ALA A 146 -6.66 6.60 2.37
N GLY A 147 -7.72 7.42 2.39
CA GLY A 147 -9.09 6.97 2.60
C GLY A 147 -9.50 6.78 4.07
N TRP A 148 -8.67 7.21 5.01
CA TRP A 148 -8.95 7.12 6.44
C TRP A 148 -9.85 8.23 6.96
N LEU A 149 -9.96 9.31 6.21
CA LEU A 149 -10.73 10.48 6.55
C LEU A 149 -11.44 11.00 5.31
N ALA A 150 -12.63 11.52 5.44
CA ALA A 150 -13.26 12.31 4.41
C ALA A 150 -13.61 13.69 4.95
N ILE A 151 -13.48 14.71 4.11
CA ILE A 151 -13.81 16.09 4.44
C ILE A 151 -14.86 16.61 3.46
N SER A 152 -15.77 17.40 3.96
CA SER A 152 -16.70 18.17 3.14
C SER A 152 -16.75 19.62 3.62
N GLN A 153 -16.84 20.53 2.68
CA GLN A 153 -16.94 21.96 2.95
C GLN A 153 -17.83 22.57 1.86
N LYS A 154 -18.93 23.26 2.26
CA LYS A 154 -19.89 23.80 1.31
C LYS A 154 -19.28 24.90 0.41
N HIS A 155 -18.41 25.73 0.98
CA HIS A 155 -17.67 26.79 0.30
C HIS A 155 -16.41 27.13 1.10
N LYS A 156 -15.47 27.90 0.52
CA LYS A 156 -14.14 28.20 1.08
C LYS A 156 -14.13 28.66 2.54
N HIS A 157 -15.15 29.35 2.99
CA HIS A 157 -15.28 29.90 4.37
C HIS A 157 -16.25 29.10 5.24
N ALA A 158 -16.89 28.04 4.72
CA ALA A 158 -17.76 27.19 5.52
C ALA A 158 -16.99 26.34 6.50
N PRO A 159 -17.60 25.94 7.63
CA PRO A 159 -17.01 24.97 8.54
C PRO A 159 -16.67 23.66 7.83
N ILE A 160 -15.49 23.12 8.15
CA ILE A 160 -15.07 21.80 7.68
C ILE A 160 -15.87 20.74 8.45
N ARG A 161 -16.36 19.74 7.73
CA ARG A 161 -16.97 18.55 8.32
C ARG A 161 -16.10 17.34 8.06
N PHE A 162 -15.70 16.68 9.12
CA PHE A 162 -14.94 15.43 9.06
C PHE A 162 -15.88 14.24 9.16
N SER A 163 -15.69 13.26 8.30
CA SER A 163 -16.28 11.94 8.46
C SER A 163 -15.18 10.87 8.50
N PHE A 164 -15.42 9.85 9.30
CA PHE A 164 -14.49 8.75 9.55
C PHE A 164 -15.10 7.50 8.90
N PRO A 165 -14.67 7.17 7.67
CA PRO A 165 -15.15 5.98 6.97
C PRO A 165 -14.85 4.71 7.77
N ASP A 166 -15.62 3.66 7.52
CA ASP A 166 -15.27 2.32 8.00
C ASP A 166 -13.85 1.96 7.53
N PRO A 167 -12.93 1.61 8.44
CA PRO A 167 -11.51 1.41 8.10
C PRO A 167 -11.30 0.34 7.03
N VAL A 168 -12.06 -0.75 7.08
CA VAL A 168 -11.97 -1.83 6.08
C VAL A 168 -12.40 -1.32 4.72
N LYS A 169 -13.54 -0.63 4.66
CA LYS A 169 -14.05 -0.03 3.41
C LYS A 169 -13.11 1.07 2.89
N ALA A 170 -12.59 1.91 3.79
CA ALA A 170 -11.65 2.97 3.43
C ALA A 170 -10.38 2.40 2.78
N ARG A 171 -9.78 1.37 3.38
CA ARG A 171 -8.62 0.66 2.84
C ARG A 171 -8.91 0.04 1.47
N GLN A 172 -10.02 -0.67 1.35
CA GLN A 172 -10.42 -1.30 0.09
C GLN A 172 -10.61 -0.27 -1.03
N GLN A 173 -11.21 0.89 -0.72
CA GLN A 173 -11.35 1.98 -1.68
C GLN A 173 -10.01 2.65 -2.03
N ALA A 174 -9.10 2.76 -1.07
CA ALA A 174 -7.75 3.28 -1.31
C ALA A 174 -6.95 2.35 -2.23
N GLU A 175 -7.00 1.05 -2.00
CA GLU A 175 -6.37 0.05 -2.88
C GLU A 175 -6.92 0.13 -4.31
N ARG A 176 -8.24 0.22 -4.47
CA ARG A 176 -8.87 0.42 -5.78
C ARG A 176 -8.36 1.69 -6.47
N ARG A 177 -8.36 2.84 -5.78
CA ARG A 177 -7.88 4.12 -6.36
C ARG A 177 -6.41 4.05 -6.77
N ARG A 178 -5.55 3.37 -5.99
CA ARG A 178 -4.14 3.14 -6.37
C ARG A 178 -4.04 2.33 -7.66
N ALA A 179 -4.81 1.24 -7.77
CA ALA A 179 -4.87 0.43 -8.98
C ALA A 179 -5.34 1.25 -10.20
N GLU A 180 -6.39 2.04 -10.06
CA GLU A 180 -6.89 2.97 -11.10
C GLU A 180 -5.80 3.96 -11.54
N GLN A 181 -5.09 4.58 -10.60
CA GLN A 181 -4.03 5.54 -10.88
C GLN A 181 -2.84 4.92 -11.61
N VAL A 182 -2.46 3.70 -11.26
CA VAL A 182 -1.37 2.97 -11.92
C VAL A 182 -1.75 2.64 -13.35
N LEU A 183 -2.95 2.11 -13.58
CA LEU A 183 -3.43 1.77 -14.94
C LEU A 183 -3.62 3.01 -15.82
N ALA A 184 -4.11 4.11 -15.26
CA ALA A 184 -4.32 5.36 -16.03
C ALA A 184 -3.02 6.03 -16.50
N LYS A 185 -1.87 5.77 -15.83
CA LYS A 185 -0.57 6.39 -16.16
C LYS A 185 0.24 5.60 -17.19
N ASN A 186 -0.07 4.34 -17.43
CA ASN A 186 0.73 3.45 -18.25
C ASN A 186 0.08 3.17 -19.60
N GLN A 187 0.90 3.21 -20.66
CA GLN A 187 0.44 2.93 -22.02
C GLN A 187 0.37 1.43 -22.32
N VAL A 188 1.18 0.61 -21.64
CA VAL A 188 1.22 -0.86 -21.83
C VAL A 188 0.22 -1.50 -20.87
N ILE A 189 -1.03 -1.57 -21.30
CA ILE A 189 -2.16 -1.95 -20.44
C ILE A 189 -2.04 -3.39 -19.92
N GLY A 190 -1.68 -4.34 -20.75
CA GLY A 190 -1.69 -5.77 -20.40
C GLY A 190 -0.68 -6.15 -19.31
N GLU A 191 0.55 -5.74 -19.47
CA GLU A 191 1.63 -5.98 -18.52
C GLU A 191 1.39 -5.22 -17.19
N THR A 192 0.99 -3.94 -17.29
CA THR A 192 0.64 -3.15 -16.11
C THR A 192 -0.51 -3.80 -15.33
N LEU A 193 -1.52 -4.31 -16.02
CA LEU A 193 -2.65 -5.01 -15.41
C LEU A 193 -2.20 -6.30 -14.70
N ALA A 194 -1.29 -7.07 -15.32
CA ALA A 194 -0.68 -8.25 -14.69
C ALA A 194 0.09 -7.89 -13.42
N ARG A 195 0.89 -6.82 -13.45
CA ARG A 195 1.63 -6.31 -12.29
C ARG A 195 0.69 -5.89 -11.15
N VAL A 196 -0.36 -5.13 -11.44
CA VAL A 196 -1.34 -4.71 -10.43
C VAL A 196 -2.10 -5.89 -9.85
N TRP A 197 -2.41 -6.91 -10.64
CA TRP A 197 -2.95 -8.18 -10.15
C TRP A 197 -1.99 -8.88 -9.18
N CYS A 198 -0.71 -8.96 -9.53
CA CYS A 198 0.32 -9.54 -8.66
C CYS A 198 0.45 -8.76 -7.34
N ASP A 199 0.51 -7.43 -7.37
CA ASP A 199 0.56 -6.57 -6.17
C ASP A 199 -0.66 -6.77 -5.26
N THR A 200 -1.82 -7.02 -5.89
CA THR A 200 -3.08 -7.24 -5.18
C THR A 200 -3.15 -8.61 -4.54
N LEU A 201 -2.63 -9.65 -5.20
CA LEU A 201 -2.82 -11.04 -4.80
C LEU A 201 -1.65 -11.64 -4.03
N VAL A 202 -0.40 -11.31 -4.40
CA VAL A 202 0.79 -11.94 -3.80
C VAL A 202 1.11 -11.31 -2.46
N ASP A 203 1.35 -12.15 -1.45
CA ASP A 203 1.74 -11.72 -0.10
C ASP A 203 3.27 -11.72 0.06
N SER A 204 3.93 -10.93 -0.77
CA SER A 204 5.37 -10.67 -0.72
C SER A 204 5.65 -9.23 -1.08
N ASN A 205 6.57 -8.61 -0.33
CA ASN A 205 7.05 -7.24 -0.60
C ASN A 205 8.45 -7.25 -1.23
N SER A 206 9.02 -8.43 -1.47
CA SER A 206 10.34 -8.64 -2.07
C SER A 206 10.13 -9.06 -3.53
N TYR A 207 10.16 -8.09 -4.43
CA TYR A 207 10.11 -8.33 -5.88
C TYR A 207 10.82 -7.21 -6.64
N HIS A 208 11.22 -7.53 -7.85
CA HIS A 208 11.82 -6.59 -8.80
C HIS A 208 11.08 -6.68 -10.13
N ASP A 209 10.62 -5.53 -10.63
CA ASP A 209 10.05 -5.40 -11.97
C ASP A 209 11.12 -5.01 -12.97
N ASP A 210 10.97 -5.41 -14.23
CA ASP A 210 11.88 -5.09 -15.36
C ASP A 210 13.35 -5.35 -15.02
N CYS A 211 13.62 -6.45 -14.34
CA CYS A 211 14.95 -6.77 -13.82
C CYS A 211 15.71 -7.77 -14.69
N TYR A 212 17.02 -7.82 -14.44
CA TYR A 212 17.96 -8.72 -15.14
C TYR A 212 18.62 -9.65 -14.11
N PRO A 213 17.99 -10.77 -13.74
CA PRO A 213 18.57 -11.70 -12.78
C PRO A 213 19.88 -12.28 -13.29
N GLU A 214 20.92 -12.34 -12.44
CA GLU A 214 22.27 -12.79 -12.81
C GLU A 214 22.32 -14.21 -13.40
N PHE A 215 21.38 -15.07 -13.03
CA PHE A 215 21.28 -16.45 -13.53
C PHE A 215 20.61 -16.54 -14.92
N LEU A 216 19.97 -15.48 -15.39
CA LEU A 216 19.19 -15.48 -16.64
C LEU A 216 20.05 -14.96 -17.80
N ILE A 217 21.13 -15.68 -18.10
CA ILE A 217 22.10 -15.34 -19.15
C ILE A 217 21.77 -16.12 -20.42
N ASN A 218 21.65 -15.41 -21.53
CA ASN A 218 21.53 -16.02 -22.86
C ASN A 218 22.85 -16.72 -23.24
N PRO A 219 22.86 -18.04 -23.41
CA PRO A 219 24.10 -18.79 -23.73
C PRO A 219 24.71 -18.45 -25.09
N ASP A 220 23.90 -17.95 -26.02
CA ASP A 220 24.37 -17.63 -27.38
C ASP A 220 25.08 -16.26 -27.42
N THR A 221 24.63 -15.31 -26.61
CA THR A 221 25.10 -13.90 -26.64
C THR A 221 25.83 -13.46 -25.41
N ASN A 222 25.82 -14.26 -24.37
CA ASN A 222 26.32 -13.96 -23.01
C ASN A 222 25.71 -12.68 -22.40
N GLN A 223 24.49 -12.29 -22.83
CA GLN A 223 23.77 -11.15 -22.32
C GLN A 223 22.70 -11.58 -21.30
N LEU A 224 22.44 -10.75 -20.29
CA LEU A 224 21.35 -10.96 -19.36
C LEU A 224 20.00 -10.79 -20.09
N LEU A 225 19.06 -11.68 -19.77
CA LEU A 225 17.68 -11.59 -20.24
C LEU A 225 16.82 -10.88 -19.19
N GLN A 226 15.93 -10.02 -19.65
CA GLN A 226 15.01 -9.30 -18.80
C GLN A 226 13.89 -10.22 -18.31
N ALA A 227 13.51 -10.06 -17.05
CA ALA A 227 12.30 -10.63 -16.46
C ALA A 227 11.30 -9.51 -16.16
N ASP A 228 10.00 -9.70 -16.51
CA ASP A 228 8.97 -8.70 -16.23
C ASP A 228 8.78 -8.52 -14.73
N ARG A 229 8.82 -9.64 -13.95
CA ARG A 229 8.84 -9.62 -12.49
C ARG A 229 9.56 -10.83 -11.91
N TYR A 230 10.42 -10.60 -10.94
CA TYR A 230 11.13 -11.64 -10.20
C TYR A 230 10.92 -11.50 -8.70
N TYR A 231 10.57 -12.60 -8.03
CA TYR A 231 10.44 -12.72 -6.57
C TYR A 231 11.65 -13.46 -6.01
N PRO A 232 12.69 -12.77 -5.51
CA PRO A 232 13.96 -13.41 -5.10
C PRO A 232 13.78 -14.38 -3.92
N ASP A 233 12.95 -14.04 -2.92
CA ASP A 233 12.74 -14.86 -1.73
C ASP A 233 12.04 -16.20 -2.07
N HIS A 234 11.31 -16.25 -3.18
CA HIS A 234 10.59 -17.43 -3.66
C HIS A 234 11.23 -18.07 -4.89
N LYS A 235 12.22 -17.41 -5.48
CA LYS A 235 12.86 -17.80 -6.74
C LYS A 235 11.84 -18.04 -7.86
N VAL A 236 10.89 -17.12 -8.05
CA VAL A 236 9.81 -17.24 -9.06
C VAL A 236 9.88 -16.08 -10.02
N ILE A 237 9.80 -16.37 -11.32
CA ILE A 237 9.65 -15.36 -12.38
C ILE A 237 8.21 -15.37 -12.87
N ILE A 238 7.67 -14.17 -13.13
CA ILE A 238 6.39 -13.96 -13.79
C ILE A 238 6.66 -13.16 -15.07
N GLU A 239 6.17 -13.65 -16.21
CA GLU A 239 6.20 -12.99 -17.52
C GLU A 239 4.77 -12.76 -17.99
N PHE A 240 4.53 -11.66 -18.68
CA PHE A 240 3.26 -11.38 -19.31
C PHE A 240 3.36 -11.56 -20.84
N GLN A 241 2.69 -12.58 -21.33
CA GLN A 241 2.63 -12.92 -22.76
C GLN A 241 1.50 -12.12 -23.43
N GLY A 242 1.85 -10.95 -23.95
CA GLY A 242 0.92 -10.08 -24.69
C GLY A 242 0.63 -10.62 -26.11
N PRO A 243 -0.25 -9.94 -26.89
CA PRO A 243 -0.58 -10.36 -28.25
C PRO A 243 0.60 -10.44 -29.20
N GLN A 244 1.67 -9.68 -28.96
CA GLN A 244 2.90 -9.68 -29.75
C GLN A 244 3.64 -11.04 -29.75
N HIS A 245 3.36 -11.90 -28.79
CA HIS A 245 3.95 -13.24 -28.70
C HIS A 245 3.19 -14.29 -29.53
N ASP A 246 2.03 -13.95 -30.09
CA ASP A 246 1.23 -14.86 -30.91
C ASP A 246 1.58 -14.77 -32.42
N GLY A 247 2.62 -14.01 -32.81
CA GLY A 247 3.09 -13.85 -34.19
C GLY A 247 3.18 -12.39 -34.64
N ALA A 248 3.49 -12.20 -35.93
CA ALA A 248 3.61 -10.87 -36.53
C ALA A 248 2.30 -10.08 -36.40
N THR A 249 2.42 -8.81 -36.00
CA THR A 249 1.31 -7.87 -35.91
C THR A 249 1.65 -6.63 -36.74
N GLU A 250 0.70 -5.70 -36.95
CA GLU A 250 0.96 -4.43 -37.65
C GLU A 250 2.13 -3.62 -37.02
N ARG A 251 2.54 -3.95 -35.79
CA ARG A 251 3.63 -3.27 -35.06
C ARG A 251 4.94 -4.07 -34.97
N PHE A 252 4.94 -5.37 -35.30
CA PHE A 252 6.10 -6.24 -35.16
C PHE A 252 6.28 -7.05 -36.44
N SER A 253 7.48 -6.99 -37.04
CA SER A 253 7.87 -7.78 -38.16
C SER A 253 8.00 -9.28 -37.81
N GLU A 254 7.96 -10.15 -38.79
CA GLU A 254 8.20 -11.60 -38.60
C GLU A 254 9.54 -11.89 -37.92
N ALA A 255 10.60 -11.17 -38.31
CA ALA A 255 11.93 -11.31 -37.72
C ALA A 255 11.98 -10.93 -36.24
N GLU A 256 11.27 -9.87 -35.84
CA GLU A 256 11.18 -9.46 -34.43
C GLU A 256 10.38 -10.47 -33.61
N ALA A 257 9.29 -11.00 -34.16
CA ALA A 257 8.49 -12.04 -33.51
C ALA A 257 9.30 -13.34 -33.32
N GLU A 258 10.08 -13.76 -34.34
CA GLU A 258 10.94 -14.92 -34.24
C GLU A 258 12.07 -14.73 -33.22
N ALA A 259 12.71 -13.56 -33.19
CA ALA A 259 13.74 -13.24 -32.24
C ALA A 259 13.18 -13.22 -30.81
N GLN A 260 11.93 -12.76 -30.62
CA GLN A 260 11.25 -12.78 -29.31
C GLN A 260 10.94 -14.22 -28.88
N MET A 261 10.39 -15.05 -29.76
CA MET A 261 10.13 -16.47 -29.47
C MET A 261 11.42 -17.21 -29.10
N LYS A 262 12.54 -16.92 -29.77
CA LYS A 262 13.84 -17.51 -29.44
C LYS A 262 14.26 -17.12 -28.02
N ARG A 263 14.15 -15.84 -27.64
CA ARG A 263 14.45 -15.36 -26.26
C ARG A 263 13.57 -16.04 -25.22
N ASP A 264 12.28 -16.17 -25.48
CA ASP A 264 11.34 -16.81 -24.55
C ASP A 264 11.65 -18.29 -24.36
N ASN A 265 12.02 -19.00 -25.43
CA ASN A 265 12.45 -20.40 -25.37
C ASN A 265 13.74 -20.56 -24.55
N ILE A 266 14.70 -19.67 -24.71
CA ILE A 266 15.94 -19.66 -23.93
C ILE A 266 15.62 -19.44 -22.44
N LYS A 267 14.75 -18.46 -22.10
CA LYS A 267 14.32 -18.24 -20.72
C LYS A 267 13.68 -19.50 -20.11
N ARG A 268 12.75 -20.14 -20.83
CA ARG A 268 12.09 -21.39 -20.39
C ARG A 268 13.11 -22.48 -20.09
N GLU A 269 14.07 -22.67 -20.98
CA GLU A 269 15.10 -23.71 -20.83
C GLU A 269 16.00 -23.42 -19.60
N ILE A 270 16.47 -22.18 -19.43
CA ILE A 270 17.27 -21.78 -18.27
C ILE A 270 16.49 -22.01 -16.98
N CYS A 271 15.24 -21.53 -16.91
CA CYS A 271 14.39 -21.68 -15.74
C CYS A 271 14.13 -23.16 -15.41
N ARG A 272 13.85 -23.98 -16.43
CA ARG A 272 13.67 -25.43 -16.28
C ARG A 272 14.91 -26.11 -15.70
N ARG A 273 16.10 -25.81 -16.26
CA ARG A 273 17.39 -26.36 -15.82
C ARG A 273 17.70 -25.97 -14.36
N LEU A 274 17.43 -24.72 -13.98
CA LEU A 274 17.67 -24.20 -12.63
C LEU A 274 16.55 -24.51 -11.63
N LYS A 275 15.48 -25.18 -12.09
CA LYS A 275 14.26 -25.47 -11.29
C LYS A 275 13.63 -24.19 -10.71
N ILE A 276 13.68 -23.09 -11.45
CA ILE A 276 13.04 -21.82 -11.13
C ILE A 276 11.67 -21.80 -11.79
N PRO A 277 10.57 -21.72 -11.05
CA PRO A 277 9.23 -21.59 -11.64
C PRO A 277 9.14 -20.32 -12.50
N LEU A 278 8.79 -20.50 -13.77
CA LEU A 278 8.45 -19.44 -14.71
C LEU A 278 6.94 -19.49 -14.96
N ILE A 279 6.24 -18.46 -14.55
CA ILE A 279 4.79 -18.32 -14.75
C ILE A 279 4.56 -17.36 -15.90
N GLU A 280 4.08 -17.85 -17.01
CA GLU A 280 3.69 -17.06 -18.18
C GLU A 280 2.19 -16.74 -18.08
N LEU A 281 1.86 -15.48 -17.85
CA LEU A 281 0.49 -14.99 -17.79
C LEU A 281 0.04 -14.47 -19.15
N ARG A 282 -1.11 -14.93 -19.60
CA ARG A 282 -1.77 -14.46 -20.81
C ARG A 282 -2.95 -13.56 -20.49
N PRO A 283 -3.48 -12.77 -21.44
CA PRO A 283 -4.68 -11.98 -21.25
C PRO A 283 -5.84 -12.76 -20.62
N GLU A 284 -6.03 -14.03 -21.01
CA GLU A 284 -7.09 -14.90 -20.51
C GLU A 284 -6.93 -15.32 -19.05
N ASP A 285 -5.71 -15.23 -18.53
CA ASP A 285 -5.37 -15.61 -17.16
C ASP A 285 -5.63 -14.49 -16.15
N LEU A 286 -5.78 -13.24 -16.62
CA LEU A 286 -6.01 -12.06 -15.80
C LEU A 286 -7.41 -12.07 -15.18
N ARG A 287 -7.68 -13.07 -14.33
CA ARG A 287 -8.91 -13.26 -13.54
C ARG A 287 -8.57 -13.87 -12.19
N LEU A 288 -9.25 -13.45 -11.15
CA LEU A 288 -9.01 -13.88 -9.78
C LEU A 288 -8.86 -15.41 -9.65
N LYS A 289 -9.82 -16.16 -10.20
CA LYS A 289 -9.82 -17.63 -10.10
C LYS A 289 -8.61 -18.28 -10.78
N ARG A 290 -8.24 -17.80 -11.96
CA ARG A 290 -7.10 -18.34 -12.72
C ARG A 290 -5.78 -17.95 -12.08
N LEU A 291 -5.61 -16.68 -11.72
CA LEU A 291 -4.39 -16.19 -11.08
C LEU A 291 -4.15 -16.89 -9.73
N ARG A 292 -5.18 -17.10 -8.92
CA ARG A 292 -5.04 -17.91 -7.71
C ARG A 292 -4.55 -19.32 -7.98
N LYS A 293 -5.07 -19.97 -9.02
CA LYS A 293 -4.65 -21.33 -9.40
C LYS A 293 -3.20 -21.36 -9.89
N LEU A 294 -2.77 -20.35 -10.64
CA LEU A 294 -1.41 -20.29 -11.21
C LEU A 294 -0.39 -19.87 -10.15
N LEU A 295 -0.61 -18.71 -9.52
CA LEU A 295 0.34 -18.11 -8.58
C LEU A 295 0.40 -18.86 -7.24
N GLY A 296 -0.74 -19.34 -6.75
CA GLY A 296 -0.81 -20.03 -5.45
C GLY A 296 -0.09 -21.37 -5.37
N LYS A 297 0.42 -21.89 -6.50
CA LYS A 297 1.29 -23.07 -6.51
C LYS A 297 2.71 -22.76 -6.06
N VAL A 298 3.16 -21.52 -6.20
CA VAL A 298 4.57 -21.12 -6.06
C VAL A 298 4.78 -19.86 -5.22
N LEU A 299 3.72 -19.10 -4.93
CA LEU A 299 3.77 -17.86 -4.15
C LEU A 299 2.71 -17.85 -3.05
N PRO A 300 2.99 -17.27 -1.88
CA PRO A 300 1.97 -17.02 -0.87
C PRO A 300 0.96 -15.98 -1.38
N LEU A 301 -0.33 -16.22 -1.16
CA LEU A 301 -1.38 -15.31 -1.62
C LEU A 301 -2.14 -14.69 -0.46
N LYS A 302 -2.46 -13.41 -0.59
CA LYS A 302 -3.40 -12.69 0.27
C LYS A 302 -4.80 -13.30 0.13
N ALA A 303 -5.50 -13.45 1.26
CA ALA A 303 -6.90 -13.83 1.25
C ALA A 303 -7.73 -12.64 0.71
N ARG A 304 -8.26 -12.76 -0.51
CA ARG A 304 -9.06 -11.73 -1.18
C ARG A 304 -10.48 -12.24 -1.47
N SER A 305 -11.47 -11.39 -1.36
CA SER A 305 -12.83 -11.69 -1.80
C SER A 305 -13.08 -11.14 -3.20
N LYS A 306 -13.90 -11.86 -3.98
CA LYS A 306 -14.39 -11.37 -5.28
C LYS A 306 -15.18 -10.05 -5.18
N ASP A 307 -15.71 -9.77 -3.99
CA ASP A 307 -16.55 -8.61 -3.71
C ASP A 307 -15.75 -7.37 -3.32
N GLU A 308 -14.44 -7.48 -3.12
CA GLU A 308 -13.59 -6.34 -2.83
C GLU A 308 -13.55 -5.36 -4.00
N PRO A 309 -13.63 -4.03 -3.75
CA PRO A 309 -13.66 -3.01 -4.80
C PRO A 309 -12.49 -3.09 -5.79
N VAL A 310 -11.27 -3.38 -5.32
CA VAL A 310 -10.09 -3.54 -6.17
C VAL A 310 -10.21 -4.77 -7.08
N ILE A 311 -10.72 -5.89 -6.57
CA ILE A 311 -10.89 -7.12 -7.34
C ILE A 311 -11.94 -6.92 -8.44
N ARG A 312 -13.10 -6.32 -8.10
CA ARG A 312 -14.14 -5.99 -9.10
C ARG A 312 -13.61 -5.08 -10.21
N PHE A 313 -12.84 -4.07 -9.82
CA PHE A 313 -12.21 -3.16 -10.76
C PHE A 313 -11.25 -3.89 -11.70
N LEU A 314 -10.33 -4.70 -11.15
CA LEU A 314 -9.36 -5.44 -11.95
C LEU A 314 -10.03 -6.50 -12.85
N GLU A 315 -11.08 -7.16 -12.39
CA GLU A 315 -11.89 -8.08 -13.23
C GLU A 315 -12.56 -7.34 -14.41
N GLU A 316 -13.05 -6.12 -14.18
CA GLU A 316 -13.64 -5.30 -15.22
C GLU A 316 -12.59 -4.83 -16.25
N GLU A 317 -11.47 -4.30 -15.80
CA GLU A 317 -10.38 -3.87 -16.68
C GLU A 317 -9.79 -5.04 -17.48
N SER A 318 -9.62 -6.21 -16.84
CA SER A 318 -9.19 -7.43 -17.53
C SER A 318 -10.17 -7.84 -18.63
N ARG A 319 -11.46 -7.71 -18.40
CA ARG A 319 -12.49 -8.00 -19.41
C ARG A 319 -12.42 -7.03 -20.57
N LYS A 320 -12.31 -5.72 -20.29
CA LYS A 320 -12.13 -4.69 -21.34
C LYS A 320 -10.91 -5.00 -22.20
N TYR A 321 -9.78 -5.30 -21.54
CA TYR A 321 -8.54 -5.65 -22.22
C TYR A 321 -8.70 -6.92 -23.08
N GLN A 322 -9.31 -7.98 -22.56
CA GLN A 322 -9.56 -9.21 -23.33
C GLN A 322 -10.45 -8.97 -24.56
N VAL A 323 -11.47 -8.11 -24.45
CA VAL A 323 -12.32 -7.74 -25.58
C VAL A 323 -11.51 -7.00 -26.64
N ALA A 324 -10.69 -6.03 -26.23
CA ALA A 324 -9.83 -5.28 -27.15
C ALA A 324 -8.86 -6.20 -27.90
N ILE A 325 -8.22 -7.15 -27.20
CA ILE A 325 -7.30 -8.13 -27.82
C ILE A 325 -8.04 -9.03 -28.83
N ARG A 326 -9.21 -9.54 -28.51
CA ARG A 326 -10.03 -10.33 -29.44
C ARG A 326 -10.39 -9.55 -30.70
N SER A 327 -10.69 -8.26 -30.55
CA SER A 327 -10.98 -7.38 -31.68
C SER A 327 -9.75 -7.21 -32.59
N ILE A 328 -8.55 -7.05 -32.02
CA ILE A 328 -7.29 -6.95 -32.73
C ILE A 328 -7.01 -8.26 -33.48
N ARG A 329 -7.06 -9.42 -32.82
CA ARG A 329 -6.84 -10.75 -33.44
C ARG A 329 -7.79 -11.02 -34.60
N ARG A 330 -9.06 -10.64 -34.49
CA ARG A 330 -10.03 -10.77 -35.60
C ARG A 330 -9.68 -9.92 -36.82
N ARG A 331 -9.16 -8.69 -36.59
CA ARG A 331 -8.74 -7.81 -37.69
C ARG A 331 -7.48 -8.28 -38.39
N SER A 332 -6.57 -8.91 -37.66
CA SER A 332 -5.30 -9.47 -38.21
C SER A 332 -5.46 -10.85 -38.86
N GLY A 333 -6.69 -11.39 -38.97
CA GLY A 333 -6.93 -12.69 -39.62
C GLY A 333 -6.47 -13.89 -38.82
N GLN A 334 -6.02 -13.71 -37.58
CA GLN A 334 -5.65 -14.81 -36.68
C GLN A 334 -6.95 -15.42 -36.11
N VAL A 335 -7.43 -16.45 -36.77
CA VAL A 335 -8.58 -17.26 -36.32
C VAL A 335 -8.18 -18.00 -35.04
N LEU A 336 -9.10 -18.02 -34.06
CA LEU A 336 -9.01 -18.77 -32.81
C LEU A 336 -8.93 -20.28 -33.03
#